data_fa181b58b7b093cd398ce27a42a9f7dc
#
_entry.id   fa181b58b7b093cd398ce27a42a9f7dc
#
_cell.length_a   1.000
_cell.length_b   1.000
_cell.length_c   1.000
_cell.angle_alpha   90.00
_cell.angle_beta   90.00
_cell.angle_gamma   90.00
#
_symmetry.space_group_name_H-M   'P 1'
#
loop_
_entity.id
_entity.type
_entity.pdbx_description
1 polymer ?
#
loop_
_entity_poly.entity_id
_entity_poly.type
_entity_poly.pdbx_seq_one_letter_code
_entity_poly.pdbx_strand_id
1 'polypeptide(L)'
;GVGLVVRMKVEESPVFEENTEDTGVPILYAVRTNWKPILLGICVLPVAVGGYYLVTTFATAYATDPAIGVSESLVLNALTIAAFVELAVSFGAAWLGDRFGRVRVVVLGLIGVAVLAAPQFLVLSTKNAVLIIAAFVAMRLAMTATYSPIAAILSQMFRPRARYTSI
;
A
#
# COMPACT_ATOMS: atom_id res chain seq x y z
N GLY A 1 5.77 21.37 -20.23
CA GLY A 1 5.28 20.77 -21.43
C GLY A 1 3.83 20.28 -21.37
N VAL A 2 3.62 18.99 -21.62
CA VAL A 2 2.28 18.40 -21.81
C VAL A 2 1.33 18.61 -20.60
N GLY A 3 1.84 18.50 -19.38
CA GLY A 3 1.02 18.70 -18.17
C GLY A 3 0.42 20.10 -18.04
N LEU A 4 1.11 21.12 -18.54
CA LEU A 4 0.60 22.50 -18.51
C LEU A 4 -0.54 22.68 -19.52
N VAL A 5 -0.42 22.08 -20.71
CA VAL A 5 -1.45 22.14 -21.76
C VAL A 5 -2.71 21.37 -21.34
N VAL A 6 -2.55 20.23 -20.68
CA VAL A 6 -3.67 19.46 -20.12
C VAL A 6 -4.38 20.26 -19.06
N ARG A 7 -3.63 20.91 -18.14
CA ARG A 7 -4.19 21.71 -17.05
C ARG A 7 -4.94 22.95 -17.54
N MET A 8 -4.56 23.51 -18.68
CA MET A 8 -5.25 24.66 -19.31
C MET A 8 -6.50 24.28 -20.10
N LYS A 9 -6.63 23.00 -20.50
CA LYS A 9 -7.77 22.53 -21.33
C LYS A 9 -8.80 21.69 -20.57
N VAL A 10 -8.47 21.23 -19.35
CA VAL A 10 -9.43 20.50 -18.51
C VAL A 10 -10.22 21.52 -17.70
N GLU A 11 -11.49 21.63 -17.98
CA GLU A 11 -12.44 22.42 -17.18
C GLU A 11 -12.47 21.91 -15.74
N GLU A 12 -12.58 22.84 -14.78
CA GLU A 12 -12.71 22.46 -13.36
C GLU A 12 -13.99 21.64 -13.15
N SER A 13 -13.90 20.64 -12.28
CA SER A 13 -15.05 19.77 -11.99
C SER A 13 -16.23 20.64 -11.47
N PRO A 14 -17.47 20.42 -11.96
CA PRO A 14 -18.67 21.14 -11.50
C PRO A 14 -18.83 21.12 -9.98
N VAL A 15 -18.33 20.08 -9.31
CA VAL A 15 -18.33 19.95 -7.83
C VAL A 15 -17.42 20.98 -7.16
N PHE A 16 -16.45 21.54 -7.90
CA PHE A 16 -15.53 22.55 -7.39
C PHE A 16 -16.15 23.95 -7.50
N GLU A 17 -16.90 24.22 -8.56
CA GLU A 17 -17.58 25.51 -8.78
C GLU A 17 -18.73 25.76 -7.79
N GLU A 18 -19.49 24.73 -7.42
CA GLU A 18 -20.59 24.83 -6.43
C GLU A 18 -20.12 25.16 -5.01
N ASN A 19 -18.82 25.12 -4.75
CA ASN A 19 -18.27 25.15 -3.39
C ASN A 19 -17.31 26.32 -3.11
N THR A 20 -17.32 27.39 -3.89
CA THR A 20 -16.43 28.57 -3.75
C THR A 20 -16.84 29.57 -2.66
N GLU A 21 -17.43 29.16 -1.55
CA GLU A 21 -17.52 30.04 -0.39
C GLU A 21 -16.16 30.15 0.31
N ASP A 22 -15.73 31.39 0.47
CA ASP A 22 -14.45 31.84 1.01
C ASP A 22 -14.29 31.43 2.49
N THR A 23 -13.66 30.30 2.76
CA THR A 23 -13.46 29.82 4.13
C THR A 23 -11.99 29.58 4.41
N GLY A 24 -11.25 30.63 4.71
CA GLY A 24 -9.97 30.58 5.44
C GLY A 24 -8.88 29.68 4.84
N VAL A 25 -7.84 29.43 5.61
CA VAL A 25 -6.72 28.56 5.18
C VAL A 25 -7.20 27.13 4.95
N PRO A 26 -7.08 26.57 3.73
CA PRO A 26 -7.63 25.26 3.38
C PRO A 26 -7.15 24.14 4.30
N ILE A 27 -5.90 24.18 4.76
CA ILE A 27 -5.31 23.21 5.68
C ILE A 27 -6.02 23.21 7.04
N LEU A 28 -6.28 24.39 7.59
CA LEU A 28 -6.92 24.52 8.90
C LEU A 28 -8.36 23.98 8.87
N TYR A 29 -9.08 24.26 7.78
CA TYR A 29 -10.40 23.70 7.53
C TYR A 29 -10.36 22.15 7.41
N ALA A 30 -9.42 21.63 6.65
CA ALA A 30 -9.24 20.18 6.48
C ALA A 30 -8.98 19.47 7.82
N VAL A 31 -8.04 19.99 8.62
CA VAL A 31 -7.70 19.42 9.95
C VAL A 31 -8.90 19.51 10.91
N ARG A 32 -9.57 20.65 10.96
CA ARG A 32 -10.68 20.85 11.89
C ARG A 32 -11.92 20.03 11.55
N THR A 33 -12.19 19.83 10.25
CA THR A 33 -13.39 19.15 9.76
C THR A 33 -13.18 17.65 9.58
N ASN A 34 -11.95 17.22 9.24
CA ASN A 34 -11.62 15.83 8.90
C ASN A 34 -10.55 15.23 9.83
N TRP A 35 -10.45 15.69 11.09
CA TRP A 35 -9.41 15.19 12.01
C TRP A 35 -9.46 13.67 12.24
N LYS A 36 -10.67 13.07 12.28
CA LYS A 36 -10.84 11.61 12.45
C LYS A 36 -10.28 10.83 11.24
N PRO A 37 -10.69 11.14 9.99
CA PRO A 37 -10.06 10.57 8.79
C PRO A 37 -8.55 10.76 8.73
N ILE A 38 -8.04 11.94 9.07
CA ILE A 38 -6.60 12.22 9.11
C ILE A 38 -5.90 11.33 10.14
N LEU A 39 -6.44 11.23 11.35
CA LEU A 39 -5.87 10.38 12.40
C LEU A 39 -5.87 8.90 11.99
N LEU A 40 -6.95 8.41 11.38
CA LEU A 40 -7.01 7.04 10.85
C LEU A 40 -5.96 6.82 9.75
N GLY A 41 -5.78 7.78 8.84
CA GLY A 41 -4.72 7.72 7.82
C GLY A 41 -3.33 7.66 8.44
N ILE A 42 -3.05 8.49 9.45
CA ILE A 42 -1.78 8.47 10.20
C ILE A 42 -1.55 7.13 10.90
N CYS A 43 -2.59 6.45 11.37
CA CYS A 43 -2.46 5.14 11.99
C CYS A 43 -2.26 4.00 10.97
N VAL A 44 -2.90 4.08 9.80
CA VAL A 44 -2.87 3.03 8.78
C VAL A 44 -1.60 3.06 7.93
N LEU A 45 -1.13 4.25 7.55
CA LEU A 45 0.03 4.41 6.68
C LEU A 45 1.32 3.77 7.23
N PRO A 46 1.70 3.93 8.52
CA PRO A 46 2.89 3.28 9.06
C PRO A 46 2.82 1.76 9.00
N VAL A 47 1.64 1.17 9.17
CA VAL A 47 1.47 -0.29 9.07
C VAL A 47 1.67 -0.75 7.63
N ALA A 48 1.12 -0.03 6.66
CA ALA A 48 1.26 -0.35 5.25
C ALA A 48 2.70 -0.17 4.75
N VAL A 49 3.31 0.99 5.02
CA VAL A 49 4.67 1.33 4.55
C VAL A 49 5.73 0.62 5.39
N GLY A 50 5.63 0.70 6.71
CA GLY A 50 6.58 0.06 7.63
C GLY A 50 6.56 -1.47 7.53
N GLY A 51 5.37 -2.05 7.39
CA GLY A 51 5.21 -3.49 7.15
C GLY A 51 5.89 -3.95 5.86
N TYR A 52 5.79 -3.17 4.79
CA TYR A 52 6.47 -3.46 3.54
C TYR A 52 8.00 -3.49 3.71
N TYR A 53 8.58 -2.52 4.41
CA TYR A 53 10.02 -2.49 4.69
C TYR A 53 10.46 -3.64 5.59
N LEU A 54 9.66 -3.98 6.59
CA LEU A 54 9.96 -5.11 7.48
C LEU A 54 9.99 -6.43 6.70
N VAL A 55 9.03 -6.66 5.85
CA VAL A 55 8.90 -7.90 5.07
C VAL A 55 9.95 -8.01 3.97
N THR A 56 10.36 -6.90 3.38
CA THR A 56 11.36 -6.91 2.28
C THR A 56 12.76 -6.67 2.79
N THR A 57 13.03 -5.53 3.40
CA THR A 57 14.38 -5.12 3.78
C THR A 57 14.89 -5.92 4.97
N PHE A 58 14.08 -6.06 6.03
CA PHE A 58 14.48 -6.85 7.19
C PHE A 58 14.58 -8.34 6.87
N ALA A 59 13.63 -8.91 6.11
CA ALA A 59 13.69 -10.31 5.71
C ALA A 59 14.92 -10.60 4.83
N THR A 60 15.31 -9.65 3.98
CA THR A 60 16.55 -9.77 3.18
C THR A 60 17.77 -9.78 4.08
N ALA A 61 17.90 -8.81 4.98
CA ALA A 61 19.02 -8.74 5.92
C ALA A 61 19.10 -10.00 6.80
N TYR A 62 17.95 -10.48 7.29
CA TYR A 62 17.88 -11.71 8.07
C TYR A 62 18.32 -12.95 7.28
N ALA A 63 17.85 -13.09 6.03
CA ALA A 63 18.19 -14.24 5.19
C ALA A 63 19.68 -14.31 4.83
N THR A 64 20.30 -13.13 4.59
CA THR A 64 21.71 -13.01 4.21
C THR A 64 22.65 -12.98 5.42
N ASP A 65 22.12 -12.95 6.65
CA ASP A 65 22.94 -13.07 7.85
C ASP A 65 23.77 -14.35 7.82
N PRO A 66 25.07 -14.33 8.19
CA PRO A 66 25.93 -15.50 8.21
C PRO A 66 25.39 -16.66 9.02
N ALA A 67 24.58 -16.40 10.05
CA ALA A 67 23.94 -17.45 10.87
C ALA A 67 22.87 -18.23 10.10
N ILE A 68 22.16 -17.59 9.15
CA ILE A 68 21.14 -18.20 8.29
C ILE A 68 21.79 -18.71 7.00
N GLY A 69 22.65 -17.88 6.37
CA GLY A 69 23.51 -18.25 5.27
C GLY A 69 22.77 -18.52 3.95
N VAL A 70 21.67 -17.83 3.67
CA VAL A 70 21.02 -17.82 2.35
C VAL A 70 21.84 -16.91 1.42
N SER A 71 22.10 -17.36 0.19
CA SER A 71 22.84 -16.54 -0.76
C SER A 71 22.07 -15.29 -1.14
N GLU A 72 22.76 -14.15 -1.20
CA GLU A 72 22.17 -12.86 -1.59
C GLU A 72 21.51 -12.93 -2.97
N SER A 73 22.12 -13.63 -3.93
CA SER A 73 21.57 -13.83 -5.27
C SER A 73 20.22 -14.54 -5.26
N LEU A 74 20.01 -15.54 -4.37
CA LEU A 74 18.74 -16.22 -4.24
C LEU A 74 17.66 -15.28 -3.69
N VAL A 75 17.99 -14.48 -2.67
CA VAL A 75 17.05 -13.52 -2.08
C VAL A 75 16.67 -12.45 -3.09
N LEU A 76 17.62 -11.89 -3.82
CA LEU A 76 17.37 -10.89 -4.86
C LEU A 76 16.51 -11.46 -6.00
N ASN A 77 16.75 -12.69 -6.43
CA ASN A 77 15.92 -13.38 -7.42
C ASN A 77 14.49 -13.60 -6.87
N ALA A 78 14.35 -14.01 -5.62
CA ALA A 78 13.04 -14.18 -4.99
C ALA A 78 12.26 -12.87 -4.92
N LEU A 79 12.92 -11.76 -4.55
CA LEU A 79 12.32 -10.42 -4.55
C LEU A 79 11.92 -9.96 -5.94
N THR A 80 12.74 -10.23 -6.95
CA THR A 80 12.45 -9.89 -8.35
C THR A 80 11.22 -10.64 -8.86
N ILE A 81 11.16 -11.95 -8.65
CA ILE A 81 10.00 -12.77 -9.01
C ILE A 81 8.75 -12.28 -8.27
N ALA A 82 8.86 -12.01 -6.96
CA ALA A 82 7.76 -11.51 -6.17
C ALA A 82 7.27 -10.15 -6.68
N ALA A 83 8.16 -9.25 -7.13
CA ALA A 83 7.79 -7.96 -7.70
C ALA A 83 7.02 -8.08 -9.02
N PHE A 84 7.41 -9.00 -9.91
CA PHE A 84 6.65 -9.27 -11.15
C PHE A 84 5.26 -9.83 -10.84
N VAL A 85 5.15 -10.76 -9.90
CA VAL A 85 3.85 -11.30 -9.48
C VAL A 85 3.00 -10.21 -8.83
N GLU A 86 3.59 -9.37 -7.99
CA GLU A 86 2.94 -8.20 -7.36
C GLU A 86 2.35 -7.27 -8.42
N LEU A 87 3.12 -6.93 -9.46
CA LEU A 87 2.65 -6.08 -10.55
C LEU A 87 1.42 -6.67 -11.25
N ALA A 88 1.46 -7.96 -11.56
CA ALA A 88 0.34 -8.65 -12.20
C ALA A 88 -0.91 -8.69 -11.32
N VAL A 89 -0.73 -8.92 -10.01
CA VAL A 89 -1.84 -9.08 -9.06
C VAL A 89 -2.38 -7.75 -8.55
N SER A 90 -1.62 -6.66 -8.63
CA SER A 90 -2.07 -5.33 -8.19
C SER A 90 -3.36 -4.88 -8.90
N PHE A 91 -3.49 -5.16 -10.19
CA PHE A 91 -4.73 -4.90 -10.94
C PHE A 91 -5.88 -5.77 -10.45
N GLY A 92 -5.62 -7.05 -10.15
CA GLY A 92 -6.60 -7.97 -9.58
C GLY A 92 -7.05 -7.56 -8.18
N ALA A 93 -6.13 -7.11 -7.33
CA ALA A 93 -6.44 -6.64 -5.98
C ALA A 93 -7.33 -5.37 -6.00
N ALA A 94 -7.08 -4.44 -6.93
CA ALA A 94 -7.92 -3.27 -7.13
C ALA A 94 -9.34 -3.68 -7.56
N TRP A 95 -9.45 -4.59 -8.54
CA TRP A 95 -10.73 -5.12 -9.00
C TRP A 95 -11.48 -5.89 -7.90
N LEU A 96 -10.78 -6.70 -7.09
CA LEU A 96 -11.37 -7.35 -5.93
C LEU A 96 -11.91 -6.33 -4.92
N GLY A 97 -11.15 -5.25 -4.68
CA GLY A 97 -11.58 -4.17 -3.81
C GLY A 97 -12.88 -3.51 -4.26
N ASP A 98 -13.03 -3.29 -5.55
CA ASP A 98 -14.24 -2.69 -6.12
C ASP A 98 -15.44 -3.66 -6.08
N ARG A 99 -15.22 -4.97 -6.25
CA ARG A 99 -16.28 -5.98 -6.29
C ARG A 99 -16.73 -6.44 -4.89
N PHE A 100 -15.81 -6.70 -3.98
CA PHE A 100 -16.09 -7.29 -2.65
C PHE A 100 -16.04 -6.27 -1.51
N GLY A 101 -15.67 -5.04 -1.81
CA GLY A 101 -15.51 -3.97 -0.83
C GLY A 101 -14.05 -3.79 -0.39
N ARG A 102 -13.55 -2.58 -0.57
CA ARG A 102 -12.14 -2.21 -0.35
C ARG A 102 -11.65 -2.51 1.07
N VAL A 103 -12.46 -2.20 2.08
CA VAL A 103 -12.12 -2.47 3.49
C VAL A 103 -11.94 -3.96 3.76
N ARG A 104 -12.78 -4.82 3.17
CA ARG A 104 -12.66 -6.28 3.35
C ARG A 104 -11.35 -6.81 2.75
N VAL A 105 -10.97 -6.32 1.59
CA VAL A 105 -9.71 -6.72 0.92
C VAL A 105 -8.50 -6.29 1.77
N VAL A 106 -8.50 -5.07 2.32
CA VAL A 106 -7.45 -4.59 3.23
C VAL A 106 -7.37 -5.48 4.49
N VAL A 107 -8.51 -5.79 5.12
CA VAL A 107 -8.53 -6.64 6.32
C VAL A 107 -8.00 -8.04 6.03
N LEU A 108 -8.40 -8.64 4.90
CA LEU A 108 -7.88 -9.96 4.48
C LEU A 108 -6.37 -9.89 4.20
N GLY A 109 -5.89 -8.82 3.58
CA GLY A 109 -4.46 -8.57 3.38
C GLY A 109 -3.71 -8.50 4.70
N LEU A 110 -4.20 -7.75 5.68
CA LEU A 110 -3.60 -7.63 7.02
C LEU A 110 -3.57 -8.98 7.75
N ILE A 111 -4.65 -9.75 7.69
CA ILE A 111 -4.69 -11.11 8.25
C ILE A 111 -3.65 -11.99 7.55
N GLY A 112 -3.56 -11.91 6.23
CA GLY A 112 -2.56 -12.64 5.45
C GLY A 112 -1.14 -12.31 5.88
N VAL A 113 -0.81 -11.02 6.04
CA VAL A 113 0.50 -10.56 6.54
C VAL A 113 0.77 -11.12 7.93
N ALA A 114 -0.18 -11.03 8.86
CA ALA A 114 -0.02 -11.51 10.23
C ALA A 114 0.21 -13.03 10.28
N VAL A 115 -0.52 -13.79 9.47
CA VAL A 115 -0.39 -15.26 9.39
C VAL A 115 0.92 -15.68 8.74
N LEU A 116 1.35 -14.97 7.69
CA LEU A 116 2.55 -15.33 6.92
C LEU A 116 3.86 -14.81 7.57
N ALA A 117 3.80 -13.84 8.48
CA ALA A 117 4.99 -13.23 9.06
C ALA A 117 5.92 -14.25 9.73
N ALA A 118 5.42 -15.08 10.63
CA ALA A 118 6.24 -16.09 11.30
C ALA A 118 6.69 -17.22 10.35
N PRO A 119 5.81 -17.83 9.52
CA PRO A 119 6.23 -18.82 8.53
C PRO A 119 7.30 -18.31 7.55
N GLN A 120 7.27 -17.05 7.15
CA GLN A 120 8.29 -16.51 6.25
C GLN A 120 9.70 -16.68 6.85
N PHE A 121 9.91 -16.27 8.10
CA PHE A 121 11.22 -16.38 8.75
C PHE A 121 11.64 -17.84 8.99
N LEU A 122 10.70 -18.72 9.31
CA LEU A 122 10.97 -20.15 9.43
C LEU A 122 11.42 -20.78 8.10
N VAL A 123 10.79 -20.38 7.01
CA VAL A 123 11.15 -20.87 5.67
C VAL A 123 12.53 -20.39 5.22
N LEU A 124 12.95 -19.18 5.57
CA LEU A 124 14.27 -18.66 5.22
C LEU A 124 15.39 -19.55 5.79
N SER A 125 15.20 -20.12 6.99
CA SER A 125 16.19 -21.02 7.59
C SER A 125 16.27 -22.40 6.93
N THR A 126 15.29 -22.79 6.11
CA THR A 126 15.33 -24.10 5.39
C THR A 126 16.31 -24.12 4.21
N LYS A 127 16.77 -22.97 3.73
CA LYS A 127 17.64 -22.78 2.54
C LYS A 127 17.06 -23.38 1.24
N ASN A 128 15.79 -23.72 1.22
CA ASN A 128 15.13 -24.24 0.04
C ASN A 128 14.68 -23.08 -0.87
N ALA A 129 15.27 -23.02 -2.07
CA ALA A 129 15.02 -21.91 -3.01
C ALA A 129 13.52 -21.76 -3.37
N VAL A 130 12.83 -22.88 -3.61
CA VAL A 130 11.41 -22.84 -4.00
C VAL A 130 10.53 -22.33 -2.86
N LEU A 131 10.79 -22.78 -1.63
CA LEU A 131 10.04 -22.34 -0.46
C LEU A 131 10.32 -20.86 -0.15
N ILE A 132 11.56 -20.40 -0.29
CA ILE A 132 11.95 -19.00 -0.11
C ILE A 132 11.21 -18.11 -1.11
N ILE A 133 11.26 -18.46 -2.41
CA ILE A 133 10.56 -17.71 -3.45
C ILE A 133 9.05 -17.68 -3.15
N ALA A 134 8.45 -18.81 -2.83
CA ALA A 134 7.03 -18.90 -2.50
C ALA A 134 6.66 -18.04 -1.29
N ALA A 135 7.49 -18.01 -0.24
CA ALA A 135 7.27 -17.20 0.94
C ALA A 135 7.31 -15.69 0.62
N PHE A 136 8.31 -15.22 -0.17
CA PHE A 136 8.37 -13.83 -0.60
C PHE A 136 7.17 -13.44 -1.48
N VAL A 137 6.78 -14.32 -2.42
CA VAL A 137 5.61 -14.10 -3.27
C VAL A 137 4.34 -14.01 -2.43
N ALA A 138 4.08 -14.98 -1.56
CA ALA A 138 2.87 -15.01 -0.73
C ALA A 138 2.76 -13.76 0.16
N MET A 139 3.87 -13.34 0.77
CA MET A 139 3.91 -12.15 1.61
C MET A 139 3.66 -10.88 0.79
N ARG A 140 4.27 -10.77 -0.40
CA ARG A 140 4.02 -9.64 -1.31
C ARG A 140 2.56 -9.57 -1.75
N LEU A 141 1.92 -10.68 -2.02
CA LEU A 141 0.49 -10.72 -2.36
C LEU A 141 -0.39 -10.21 -1.21
N ALA A 142 -0.10 -10.62 0.02
CA ALA A 142 -0.82 -10.13 1.19
C ALA A 142 -0.62 -8.61 1.38
N MET A 143 0.61 -8.12 1.17
CA MET A 143 0.91 -6.68 1.23
C MET A 143 0.19 -5.90 0.12
N THR A 144 0.17 -6.41 -1.12
CA THR A 144 -0.53 -5.77 -2.24
C THR A 144 -2.03 -5.66 -1.98
N ALA A 145 -2.66 -6.70 -1.43
CA ALA A 145 -4.05 -6.66 -1.02
C ALA A 145 -4.33 -5.61 0.06
N THR A 146 -3.37 -5.38 0.95
CA THR A 146 -3.46 -4.33 1.98
C THR A 146 -3.28 -2.94 1.38
N TYR A 147 -2.26 -2.74 0.54
CA TYR A 147 -1.82 -1.43 0.08
C TYR A 147 -2.66 -0.88 -1.08
N SER A 148 -3.02 -1.74 -2.05
CA SER A 148 -3.67 -1.31 -3.29
C SER A 148 -4.99 -0.53 -3.07
N PRO A 149 -5.90 -0.89 -2.15
CA PRO A 149 -7.14 -0.14 -1.95
C PRO A 149 -7.00 1.10 -1.06
N ILE A 150 -5.88 1.30 -0.36
CA ILE A 150 -5.74 2.37 0.67
C ILE A 150 -5.93 3.76 0.06
N ALA A 151 -5.30 4.06 -1.07
CA ALA A 151 -5.43 5.36 -1.72
C ALA A 151 -6.89 5.71 -2.05
N ALA A 152 -7.64 4.70 -2.53
CA ALA A 152 -9.05 4.86 -2.85
C ALA A 152 -9.94 4.98 -1.59
N ILE A 153 -9.57 4.31 -0.50
CA ILE A 153 -10.27 4.45 0.80
C ILE A 153 -10.01 5.87 1.34
N LEU A 154 -8.75 6.31 1.38
CA LEU A 154 -8.39 7.64 1.87
C LEU A 154 -9.11 8.74 1.08
N SER A 155 -9.13 8.65 -0.26
CA SER A 155 -9.81 9.63 -1.09
C SER A 155 -11.32 9.74 -0.80
N GLN A 156 -11.96 8.65 -0.37
CA GLN A 156 -13.38 8.63 -0.01
C GLN A 156 -13.67 9.14 1.42
N MET A 157 -12.68 9.08 2.30
CA MET A 157 -12.83 9.54 3.69
C MET A 157 -12.85 11.07 3.80
N PHE A 158 -12.27 11.77 2.82
CA PHE A 158 -12.22 13.24 2.83
C PHE A 158 -13.39 13.84 2.05
N ARG A 159 -13.96 14.93 2.59
CA ARG A 159 -14.95 15.73 1.89
C ARG A 159 -14.34 16.33 0.62
N PRO A 160 -15.13 16.56 -0.45
CA PRO A 160 -14.61 17.03 -1.74
C PRO A 160 -13.67 18.26 -1.62
N ARG A 161 -14.00 19.21 -0.76
CA ARG A 161 -13.20 20.42 -0.53
C ARG A 161 -11.83 20.18 0.08
N ALA A 162 -11.71 19.20 0.97
CA ALA A 162 -10.48 18.94 1.70
C ALA A 162 -9.62 17.85 1.05
N ARG A 163 -10.14 17.17 0.03
CA ARG A 163 -9.51 15.99 -0.57
C ARG A 163 -8.08 16.26 -1.08
N TYR A 164 -7.88 17.36 -1.80
CA TYR A 164 -6.57 17.71 -2.37
C TYR A 164 -5.56 18.25 -1.36
N THR A 165 -6.03 18.69 -0.20
CA THR A 165 -5.17 19.22 0.87
C THR A 165 -4.79 18.15 1.88
N SER A 166 -5.57 17.05 1.94
CA SER A 166 -5.45 16.01 2.97
C SER A 166 -4.78 14.72 2.48
N ILE A 167 -4.58 14.56 1.18
CA ILE A 167 -3.89 13.45 0.54
C ILE A 167 -2.54 13.92 0.02
#